data_35ae9ce446547da6a59c0fc9c7eb9370
#
_entry.id   35ae9ce446547da6a59c0fc9c7eb9370
#
_cell.length_a   1.000
_cell.length_b   1.000
_cell.length_c   1.000
_cell.angle_alpha   90.00
_cell.angle_beta   90.00
_cell.angle_gamma   90.00
#
_symmetry.space_group_name_H-M   'P 1'
#
loop_
_entity.id
_entity.type
_entity.pdbx_description
1 polymer ?
#
loop_
_entity_poly.entity_id
_entity_poly.type
_entity_poly.pdbx_seq_one_letter_code
_entity_poly.pdbx_strand_id
1 'polypeptide(L)'
;MKNRIRNLIIASVAVVILVGALLAVLFLLPEKDDDTSSDTSESETVELVKKNTDSKGDYIDNPIKKVVIKNETEYEISLNKDKKLCVKGFEDLPINDSQLDLLSSNLSSLTAERKLTEDSSNAADFGLDKPRATAEVTYHDDSVLKFELGNDAPGDAGVYLRIEENGPIYLVSSSFGEYLLEKPEAYIGTTLITAPAVKEDENSDSSNSGSNDTPVLRSIKLTGSVRNNSPFVISVNENMNNK
;
A
#
# COMPACT_ATOMS: atom_id res chain seq x y z
N MET A 1 55.06 2.42 -49.68
CA MET A 1 53.59 2.79 -49.57
C MET A 1 52.63 1.76 -50.12
N LYS A 2 52.89 1.07 -51.22
CA LYS A 2 51.96 0.09 -51.81
C LYS A 2 51.50 -1.07 -50.90
N ASN A 3 52.36 -1.57 -50.00
CA ASN A 3 51.98 -2.72 -49.15
C ASN A 3 51.04 -2.32 -47.96
N ARG A 4 51.12 -1.08 -47.50
CA ARG A 4 50.21 -0.62 -46.41
C ARG A 4 48.78 -0.42 -46.92
N ILE A 5 48.62 0.10 -48.15
CA ILE A 5 47.33 0.31 -48.78
C ILE A 5 46.68 -1.06 -49.11
N ARG A 6 47.47 -2.03 -49.59
CA ARG A 6 46.99 -3.39 -49.88
C ARG A 6 46.49 -4.09 -48.62
N ASN A 7 47.22 -3.95 -47.50
CA ASN A 7 46.81 -4.56 -46.26
C ASN A 7 45.53 -3.88 -45.67
N LEU A 8 45.38 -2.57 -45.86
CA LEU A 8 44.19 -1.82 -45.47
C LEU A 8 42.96 -2.25 -46.27
N ILE A 9 43.10 -2.48 -47.59
CA ILE A 9 42.02 -2.98 -48.46
C ILE A 9 41.65 -4.41 -48.06
N ILE A 10 42.60 -5.28 -47.77
CA ILE A 10 42.35 -6.64 -47.33
C ILE A 10 41.61 -6.65 -45.98
N ALA A 11 42.00 -5.81 -45.05
CA ALA A 11 41.34 -5.68 -43.76
C ALA A 11 39.88 -5.18 -43.89
N SER A 12 39.63 -4.20 -44.75
CA SER A 12 38.28 -3.69 -45.00
C SER A 12 37.35 -4.72 -45.64
N VAL A 13 37.86 -5.49 -46.60
CA VAL A 13 37.11 -6.57 -47.23
C VAL A 13 36.79 -7.68 -46.22
N ALA A 14 37.73 -8.02 -45.33
CA ALA A 14 37.50 -9.02 -44.28
C ALA A 14 36.41 -8.58 -43.30
N VAL A 15 36.36 -7.29 -42.93
CA VAL A 15 35.30 -6.74 -42.07
C VAL A 15 33.94 -6.80 -42.77
N VAL A 16 33.84 -6.47 -44.03
CA VAL A 16 32.58 -6.53 -44.79
C VAL A 16 32.08 -7.98 -44.90
N ILE A 17 32.97 -8.95 -45.11
CA ILE A 17 32.62 -10.38 -45.14
C ILE A 17 32.13 -10.84 -43.77
N LEU A 18 32.77 -10.43 -42.67
CA LEU A 18 32.35 -10.75 -41.32
C LEU A 18 30.96 -10.16 -40.97
N VAL A 19 30.70 -8.91 -41.32
CA VAL A 19 29.40 -8.28 -41.15
C VAL A 19 28.34 -8.96 -42.03
N GLY A 20 28.65 -9.28 -43.25
CA GLY A 20 27.76 -10.04 -44.17
C GLY A 20 27.43 -11.43 -43.63
N ALA A 21 28.42 -12.14 -43.08
CA ALA A 21 28.21 -13.45 -42.45
C ALA A 21 27.34 -13.35 -41.17
N LEU A 22 27.55 -12.30 -40.36
CA LEU A 22 26.72 -12.07 -39.18
C LEU A 22 25.26 -11.78 -39.56
N LEU A 23 25.03 -10.97 -40.58
CA LEU A 23 23.69 -10.68 -41.08
C LEU A 23 23.05 -11.92 -41.72
N ALA A 24 23.82 -12.75 -42.43
CA ALA A 24 23.33 -14.01 -42.98
C ALA A 24 22.91 -15.01 -41.87
N VAL A 25 23.65 -15.07 -40.76
CA VAL A 25 23.29 -15.88 -39.60
C VAL A 25 22.01 -15.37 -38.97
N LEU A 26 21.81 -14.05 -38.86
CA LEU A 26 20.58 -13.46 -38.32
C LEU A 26 19.35 -13.65 -39.24
N PHE A 27 19.55 -13.73 -40.58
CA PHE A 27 18.44 -13.81 -41.51
C PHE A 27 18.15 -15.23 -42.06
N LEU A 28 19.11 -16.16 -41.98
CA LEU A 28 18.99 -17.52 -42.55
C LEU A 28 18.84 -18.62 -41.50
N LEU A 29 18.95 -18.31 -40.19
CA LEU A 29 18.53 -19.26 -39.18
C LEU A 29 16.99 -19.35 -39.27
N PRO A 30 16.42 -20.53 -39.63
CA PRO A 30 15.00 -20.72 -39.42
C PRO A 30 14.72 -20.52 -37.95
N GLU A 31 13.68 -19.79 -37.64
CA GLU A 31 13.09 -19.80 -36.26
C GLU A 31 12.87 -21.28 -35.95
N LYS A 32 13.76 -21.81 -35.15
CA LYS A 32 13.55 -23.09 -34.53
C LYS A 32 12.47 -22.82 -33.52
N ASP A 33 11.29 -23.39 -33.69
CA ASP A 33 10.32 -23.62 -32.66
C ASP A 33 10.99 -24.50 -31.59
N ASP A 34 11.90 -23.92 -30.83
CA ASP A 34 12.33 -24.46 -29.56
C ASP A 34 11.27 -24.05 -28.55
N ASP A 35 10.37 -24.99 -28.27
CA ASP A 35 9.71 -25.16 -26.99
C ASP A 35 10.77 -25.31 -25.89
N THR A 36 11.61 -24.30 -25.77
CA THR A 36 12.37 -24.04 -24.56
C THR A 36 11.66 -22.82 -23.95
N SER A 37 10.73 -23.11 -23.08
CA SER A 37 10.24 -22.17 -22.10
C SER A 37 11.44 -21.52 -21.41
N SER A 38 12.01 -20.48 -22.03
CA SER A 38 12.62 -19.41 -21.28
C SER A 38 11.44 -18.72 -20.61
N ASP A 39 11.26 -19.08 -19.35
CA ASP A 39 10.37 -18.50 -18.37
C ASP A 39 10.74 -17.01 -18.19
N THR A 40 10.54 -16.23 -19.23
CA THR A 40 10.27 -14.81 -19.13
C THR A 40 8.76 -14.76 -18.99
N SER A 41 8.28 -15.15 -17.81
CA SER A 41 6.93 -14.81 -17.40
C SER A 41 6.87 -13.28 -17.39
N GLU A 42 6.40 -12.70 -18.50
CA GLU A 42 5.66 -11.44 -18.41
C GLU A 42 4.65 -11.72 -17.29
N SER A 43 4.88 -11.15 -16.11
CA SER A 43 3.96 -11.25 -15.01
C SER A 43 2.71 -10.49 -15.45
N GLU A 44 1.78 -11.23 -16.05
CA GLU A 44 0.50 -10.69 -16.46
C GLU A 44 -0.23 -10.30 -15.17
N THR A 45 -0.13 -9.02 -14.84
CA THR A 45 -0.79 -8.46 -13.66
C THR A 45 -2.30 -8.65 -13.82
N VAL A 46 -2.94 -9.19 -12.80
CA VAL A 46 -4.38 -9.48 -12.80
C VAL A 46 -5.10 -8.46 -11.95
N GLU A 47 -6.01 -7.67 -12.55
CA GLU A 47 -6.89 -6.78 -11.79
C GLU A 47 -7.89 -7.63 -11.00
N LEU A 48 -7.82 -7.58 -9.67
CA LEU A 48 -8.66 -8.37 -8.76
C LEU A 48 -9.88 -7.59 -8.28
N VAL A 49 -9.69 -6.31 -7.98
CA VAL A 49 -10.74 -5.43 -7.47
C VAL A 49 -10.66 -4.08 -8.17
N LYS A 50 -11.80 -3.60 -8.63
CA LYS A 50 -11.96 -2.26 -9.21
C LYS A 50 -13.30 -1.67 -8.76
N LYS A 51 -13.28 -1.09 -7.57
CA LYS A 51 -14.44 -0.45 -6.94
C LYS A 51 -14.28 1.07 -6.78
N ASN A 52 -13.13 1.61 -7.19
CA ASN A 52 -12.81 3.03 -7.15
C ASN A 52 -13.32 3.82 -8.36
N THR A 53 -14.07 3.18 -9.26
CA THR A 53 -14.71 3.83 -10.41
C THR A 53 -16.16 3.38 -10.55
N ASP A 54 -17.04 4.27 -10.98
CA ASP A 54 -18.43 3.96 -11.29
C ASP A 54 -18.58 3.32 -12.70
N SER A 55 -19.80 3.00 -13.06
CA SER A 55 -20.14 2.42 -14.37
C SER A 55 -19.84 3.33 -15.58
N LYS A 56 -19.56 4.62 -15.34
CA LYS A 56 -19.18 5.60 -16.36
C LYS A 56 -17.67 5.81 -16.42
N GLY A 57 -16.92 5.22 -15.47
CA GLY A 57 -15.48 5.40 -15.32
C GLY A 57 -15.09 6.61 -14.47
N ASP A 58 -16.05 7.26 -13.83
CA ASP A 58 -15.78 8.37 -12.91
C ASP A 58 -15.23 7.83 -11.59
N TYR A 59 -14.23 8.53 -11.03
CA TYR A 59 -13.61 8.12 -9.77
C TYR A 59 -14.57 8.26 -8.58
N ILE A 60 -14.60 7.25 -7.72
CA ILE A 60 -15.34 7.23 -6.46
C ILE A 60 -14.34 7.42 -5.32
N ASP A 61 -14.43 8.52 -4.59
CA ASP A 61 -13.50 8.90 -3.51
C ASP A 61 -13.67 7.95 -2.33
N ASN A 62 -14.46 7.28 -1.96
CA ASN A 62 -14.52 6.27 -0.90
C ASN A 62 -15.63 5.24 -1.18
N PRO A 63 -15.31 4.18 -1.91
CA PRO A 63 -16.31 3.20 -2.30
C PRO A 63 -16.74 2.25 -1.16
N ILE A 64 -16.09 2.32 0.02
CA ILE A 64 -16.30 1.38 1.13
C ILE A 64 -17.33 1.91 2.11
N LYS A 65 -18.32 1.07 2.45
CA LYS A 65 -19.26 1.30 3.55
C LYS A 65 -18.75 0.75 4.88
N LYS A 66 -18.18 -0.45 4.83
CA LYS A 66 -17.79 -1.20 6.03
C LYS A 66 -16.69 -2.21 5.69
N VAL A 67 -15.76 -2.36 6.61
CA VAL A 67 -14.76 -3.43 6.60
C VAL A 67 -14.79 -4.13 7.97
N VAL A 68 -14.83 -5.45 7.98
CA VAL A 68 -14.62 -6.27 9.17
C VAL A 68 -13.30 -7.01 9.00
N ILE A 69 -12.33 -6.72 9.84
CA ILE A 69 -11.02 -7.36 9.80
C ILE A 69 -10.91 -8.32 10.99
N LYS A 70 -10.44 -9.53 10.71
CA LYS A 70 -10.08 -10.54 11.69
C LYS A 70 -8.64 -10.97 11.45
N ASN A 71 -7.78 -10.62 12.40
CA ASN A 71 -6.40 -11.06 12.48
C ASN A 71 -6.14 -11.60 13.90
N GLU A 72 -5.15 -11.12 14.64
CA GLU A 72 -5.00 -11.40 16.08
C GLU A 72 -6.17 -10.83 16.89
N THR A 73 -6.87 -9.86 16.35
CA THR A 73 -8.06 -9.20 16.91
C THR A 73 -9.20 -9.21 15.88
N GLU A 74 -10.42 -8.92 16.32
CA GLU A 74 -11.55 -8.69 15.42
C GLU A 74 -12.07 -7.28 15.63
N TYR A 75 -12.16 -6.48 14.56
CA TYR A 75 -12.66 -5.12 14.63
C TYR A 75 -13.39 -4.73 13.33
N GLU A 76 -14.24 -3.73 13.45
CA GLU A 76 -15.04 -3.17 12.35
C GLU A 76 -14.61 -1.72 12.11
N ILE A 77 -14.43 -1.38 10.85
CA ILE A 77 -14.27 0.00 10.36
C ILE A 77 -15.53 0.31 9.56
N SER A 78 -16.21 1.39 9.90
CA SER A 78 -17.44 1.79 9.23
C SER A 78 -17.59 3.31 9.21
N LEU A 79 -18.55 3.81 8.44
CA LEU A 79 -18.78 5.25 8.32
C LEU A 79 -19.38 5.80 9.60
N ASN A 80 -18.77 6.88 10.11
CA ASN A 80 -19.32 7.68 11.21
C ASN A 80 -20.44 8.63 10.72
N LYS A 81 -20.94 9.51 11.60
CA LYS A 81 -21.98 10.50 11.31
C LYS A 81 -21.57 11.50 10.22
N ASP A 82 -20.27 11.76 10.10
CA ASP A 82 -19.68 12.66 9.11
C ASP A 82 -19.33 11.96 7.80
N LYS A 83 -19.75 10.69 7.63
CA LYS A 83 -19.47 9.82 6.48
C LYS A 83 -17.97 9.55 6.27
N LYS A 84 -17.18 9.61 7.34
CA LYS A 84 -15.77 9.20 7.35
C LYS A 84 -15.64 7.82 7.93
N LEU A 85 -14.72 7.03 7.40
CA LEU A 85 -14.36 5.74 7.98
C LEU A 85 -13.75 5.96 9.36
N CYS A 86 -14.14 5.15 10.32
CA CYS A 86 -13.57 5.11 11.66
C CYS A 86 -13.72 3.71 12.26
N VAL A 87 -12.89 3.41 13.25
CA VAL A 87 -12.99 2.15 13.99
C VAL A 87 -14.19 2.22 14.93
N LYS A 88 -15.08 1.25 14.83
CA LYS A 88 -16.27 1.15 15.67
C LYS A 88 -15.91 1.01 17.14
N GLY A 89 -16.55 1.84 17.96
CA GLY A 89 -16.28 1.95 19.40
C GLY A 89 -15.20 2.99 19.74
N PHE A 90 -14.60 3.65 18.73
CA PHE A 90 -13.60 4.71 18.88
C PHE A 90 -14.00 5.99 18.12
N GLU A 91 -15.29 6.16 17.83
CA GLU A 91 -15.83 7.25 16.99
C GLU A 91 -15.55 8.65 17.58
N ASP A 92 -15.35 8.73 18.88
CA ASP A 92 -15.04 9.99 19.58
C ASP A 92 -13.54 10.33 19.60
N LEU A 93 -12.68 9.45 19.09
CA LEU A 93 -11.25 9.68 19.00
C LEU A 93 -10.85 10.30 17.67
N PRO A 94 -9.71 11.00 17.61
CA PRO A 94 -9.17 11.49 16.36
C PRO A 94 -8.95 10.33 15.38
N ILE A 95 -9.21 10.59 14.11
CA ILE A 95 -9.07 9.62 13.04
C ILE A 95 -7.68 9.77 12.41
N ASN A 96 -7.03 8.65 12.08
CA ASN A 96 -5.86 8.62 11.22
C ASN A 96 -6.32 8.48 9.75
N ASP A 97 -6.72 9.61 9.16
CA ASP A 97 -7.25 9.66 7.79
C ASP A 97 -6.28 8.98 6.80
N SER A 98 -4.96 9.20 6.93
CA SER A 98 -3.97 8.63 6.01
C SER A 98 -3.97 7.11 6.00
N GLN A 99 -4.06 6.46 7.15
CA GLN A 99 -4.10 4.99 7.23
C GLN A 99 -5.41 4.43 6.71
N LEU A 100 -6.52 5.10 6.97
CA LEU A 100 -7.83 4.70 6.46
C LEU A 100 -7.95 4.88 4.94
N ASP A 101 -7.38 5.95 4.39
CA ASP A 101 -7.33 6.18 2.95
C ASP A 101 -6.48 5.13 2.25
N LEU A 102 -5.34 4.74 2.82
CA LEU A 102 -4.49 3.67 2.30
C LEU A 102 -5.22 2.32 2.34
N LEU A 103 -5.88 1.98 3.45
CA LEU A 103 -6.69 0.77 3.56
C LEU A 103 -7.81 0.77 2.52
N SER A 104 -8.56 1.88 2.42
CA SER A 104 -9.67 2.02 1.46
C SER A 104 -9.19 1.87 0.02
N SER A 105 -8.10 2.53 -0.34
CA SER A 105 -7.53 2.46 -1.69
C SER A 105 -7.12 1.03 -2.05
N ASN A 106 -6.42 0.33 -1.16
CA ASN A 106 -5.96 -1.03 -1.39
C ASN A 106 -7.12 -2.04 -1.47
N LEU A 107 -8.16 -1.88 -0.66
CA LEU A 107 -9.34 -2.75 -0.71
C LEU A 107 -10.28 -2.43 -1.88
N SER A 108 -10.16 -1.26 -2.51
CA SER A 108 -11.03 -0.81 -3.60
C SER A 108 -10.41 -0.95 -4.98
N SER A 109 -9.08 -1.03 -5.05
CA SER A 109 -8.32 -1.19 -6.28
C SER A 109 -7.12 -2.08 -5.99
N LEU A 110 -7.25 -3.34 -6.33
CA LEU A 110 -6.23 -4.34 -6.07
C LEU A 110 -5.85 -5.06 -7.35
N THR A 111 -4.55 -5.13 -7.60
CA THR A 111 -3.95 -5.88 -8.69
C THR A 111 -3.04 -6.95 -8.11
N ALA A 112 -3.16 -8.18 -8.59
CA ALA A 112 -2.20 -9.23 -8.29
C ALA A 112 -1.03 -9.17 -9.27
N GLU A 113 0.15 -9.47 -8.77
CA GLU A 113 1.34 -9.64 -9.59
C GLU A 113 1.23 -10.88 -10.47
N ARG A 114 0.57 -11.91 -9.92
CA ARG A 114 0.42 -13.19 -10.61
C ARG A 114 -0.73 -14.01 -10.02
N LYS A 115 -1.46 -14.73 -10.88
CA LYS A 115 -2.34 -15.83 -10.50
C LYS A 115 -1.50 -17.11 -10.35
N LEU A 116 -1.63 -17.80 -9.23
CA LEU A 116 -0.82 -18.98 -8.92
C LEU A 116 -1.55 -20.30 -9.18
N THR A 117 -2.85 -20.33 -8.92
CA THR A 117 -3.68 -21.53 -9.07
C THR A 117 -5.00 -21.18 -9.73
N GLU A 118 -5.69 -22.16 -10.29
CA GLU A 118 -7.02 -21.99 -10.84
C GLU A 118 -8.12 -22.16 -9.78
N ASP A 119 -7.79 -22.88 -8.70
CA ASP A 119 -8.68 -23.16 -7.58
C ASP A 119 -7.88 -23.19 -6.25
N SER A 120 -8.55 -23.53 -5.16
CA SER A 120 -7.95 -23.60 -3.82
C SER A 120 -7.57 -25.02 -3.39
N SER A 121 -7.37 -25.96 -4.30
CA SER A 121 -7.08 -27.37 -3.96
C SER A 121 -5.83 -27.56 -3.09
N ASN A 122 -4.86 -26.62 -3.16
CA ASN A 122 -3.62 -26.62 -2.38
C ASN A 122 -3.55 -25.42 -1.39
N ALA A 123 -4.68 -24.96 -0.87
CA ALA A 123 -4.74 -23.79 0.00
C ALA A 123 -3.80 -23.89 1.23
N ALA A 124 -3.55 -25.09 1.74
CA ALA A 124 -2.64 -25.32 2.86
C ALA A 124 -1.18 -24.94 2.55
N ASP A 125 -0.72 -25.15 1.32
CA ASP A 125 0.65 -24.83 0.90
C ASP A 125 0.90 -23.31 0.92
N PHE A 126 -0.17 -22.53 0.81
CA PHE A 126 -0.17 -21.07 0.82
C PHE A 126 -0.60 -20.48 2.18
N GLY A 127 -0.89 -21.32 3.19
CA GLY A 127 -1.36 -20.89 4.50
C GLY A 127 -2.82 -20.38 4.50
N LEU A 128 -3.61 -20.75 3.49
CA LEU A 128 -5.00 -20.32 3.31
C LEU A 128 -6.02 -21.32 3.87
N ASP A 129 -5.57 -22.43 4.45
CA ASP A 129 -6.38 -23.31 5.33
C ASP A 129 -6.59 -22.69 6.71
N LYS A 130 -5.66 -21.82 7.14
CA LYS A 130 -5.71 -21.00 8.35
C LYS A 130 -5.19 -19.60 8.04
N PRO A 131 -5.99 -18.74 7.41
CA PRO A 131 -5.56 -17.41 7.02
C PRO A 131 -5.04 -16.60 8.22
N ARG A 132 -3.94 -15.86 8.04
CA ARG A 132 -3.38 -14.95 9.05
C ARG A 132 -4.31 -13.78 9.33
N ALA A 133 -5.04 -13.34 8.31
CA ALA A 133 -6.09 -12.34 8.44
C ALA A 133 -7.19 -12.61 7.42
N THR A 134 -8.39 -12.14 7.75
CA THR A 134 -9.51 -12.04 6.80
C THR A 134 -10.08 -10.65 6.85
N ALA A 135 -10.53 -10.13 5.72
CA ALA A 135 -11.28 -8.89 5.64
C ALA A 135 -12.56 -9.11 4.84
N GLU A 136 -13.70 -8.73 5.41
CA GLU A 136 -14.98 -8.68 4.71
C GLU A 136 -15.32 -7.22 4.43
N VAL A 137 -15.37 -6.86 3.16
CA VAL A 137 -15.56 -5.48 2.70
C VAL A 137 -16.92 -5.34 2.06
N THR A 138 -17.75 -4.43 2.56
CA THR A 138 -19.02 -4.03 1.97
C THR A 138 -18.84 -2.68 1.27
N TYR A 139 -19.15 -2.64 -0.01
CA TYR A 139 -19.03 -1.44 -0.84
C TYR A 139 -20.35 -0.64 -0.91
N HIS A 140 -20.31 0.56 -1.49
CA HIS A 140 -21.50 1.41 -1.67
C HIS A 140 -22.53 0.83 -2.64
N ASP A 141 -22.13 -0.06 -3.53
CA ASP A 141 -23.00 -0.81 -4.43
C ASP A 141 -23.62 -2.06 -3.77
N ASP A 142 -23.47 -2.19 -2.45
CA ASP A 142 -23.91 -3.34 -1.62
C ASP A 142 -23.22 -4.67 -1.97
N SER A 143 -22.23 -4.67 -2.84
CA SER A 143 -21.41 -5.86 -3.05
C SER A 143 -20.50 -6.12 -1.85
N VAL A 144 -20.22 -7.40 -1.61
CA VAL A 144 -19.36 -7.85 -0.52
C VAL A 144 -18.24 -8.69 -1.11
N LEU A 145 -17.00 -8.36 -0.75
CA LEU A 145 -15.83 -9.19 -1.05
C LEU A 145 -15.18 -9.65 0.25
N LYS A 146 -14.71 -10.88 0.25
CA LYS A 146 -13.95 -11.47 1.35
C LYS A 146 -12.52 -11.71 0.90
N PHE A 147 -11.58 -11.17 1.64
CA PHE A 147 -10.15 -11.34 1.44
C PHE A 147 -9.61 -12.30 2.50
N GLU A 148 -8.80 -13.25 2.11
CA GLU A 148 -8.14 -14.20 2.99
C GLU A 148 -6.64 -14.14 2.73
N LEU A 149 -5.87 -13.72 3.75
CA LEU A 149 -4.43 -13.53 3.69
C LEU A 149 -3.71 -14.80 4.15
N GLY A 150 -2.92 -15.37 3.27
CA GLY A 150 -2.08 -16.55 3.54
C GLY A 150 -0.68 -16.17 4.06
N ASN A 151 0.28 -17.05 3.78
CA ASN A 151 1.68 -16.89 4.15
C ASN A 151 2.39 -15.86 3.24
N ASP A 152 3.57 -15.41 3.68
CA ASP A 152 4.49 -14.66 2.84
C ASP A 152 5.11 -15.59 1.79
N ALA A 153 5.30 -15.06 0.59
CA ALA A 153 5.96 -15.80 -0.48
C ALA A 153 7.48 -15.82 -0.27
N PRO A 154 8.18 -16.88 -0.70
CA PRO A 154 9.64 -16.96 -0.58
C PRO A 154 10.35 -15.80 -1.28
N GLY A 155 11.44 -15.32 -0.66
CA GLY A 155 12.29 -14.27 -1.24
C GLY A 155 11.64 -12.89 -1.26
N ASP A 156 10.76 -12.61 -0.30
CA ASP A 156 10.03 -11.33 -0.18
C ASP A 156 9.24 -10.95 -1.45
N ALA A 157 8.82 -11.96 -2.21
CA ALA A 157 8.10 -11.76 -3.47
C ALA A 157 6.66 -11.27 -3.29
N GLY A 158 6.15 -11.19 -2.06
CA GLY A 158 4.79 -10.76 -1.77
C GLY A 158 4.09 -11.67 -0.76
N VAL A 159 2.76 -11.64 -0.77
CA VAL A 159 1.91 -12.47 0.11
C VAL A 159 0.86 -13.20 -0.71
N TYR A 160 0.41 -14.33 -0.21
CA TYR A 160 -0.64 -15.10 -0.85
C TYR A 160 -2.01 -14.58 -0.44
N LEU A 161 -2.91 -14.46 -1.42
CA LEU A 161 -4.25 -13.93 -1.23
C LEU A 161 -5.28 -14.79 -1.95
N ARG A 162 -6.43 -14.96 -1.32
CA ARG A 162 -7.66 -15.49 -1.92
C ARG A 162 -8.80 -14.53 -1.66
N ILE A 163 -9.65 -14.28 -2.69
CA ILE A 163 -10.78 -13.35 -2.58
C ILE A 163 -12.11 -14.12 -2.46
N GLU A 164 -12.22 -15.28 -3.06
CA GLU A 164 -13.43 -16.10 -3.03
C GLU A 164 -13.14 -17.43 -2.39
N GLU A 165 -14.08 -17.93 -1.61
CA GLU A 165 -13.99 -19.28 -1.05
C GLU A 165 -13.87 -20.30 -2.21
N ASN A 166 -12.85 -21.15 -2.16
CA ASN A 166 -12.51 -22.09 -3.22
C ASN A 166 -12.08 -21.46 -4.56
N GLY A 167 -11.84 -20.15 -4.60
CA GLY A 167 -11.34 -19.45 -5.77
C GLY A 167 -9.84 -19.59 -5.97
N PRO A 168 -9.31 -18.94 -7.03
CA PRO A 168 -7.89 -18.91 -7.32
C PRO A 168 -7.07 -18.27 -6.20
N ILE A 169 -5.80 -18.66 -6.14
CA ILE A 169 -4.81 -18.08 -5.24
C ILE A 169 -3.92 -17.13 -6.03
N TYR A 170 -3.67 -15.97 -5.47
CA TYR A 170 -2.94 -14.90 -6.08
C TYR A 170 -1.70 -14.53 -5.26
N LEU A 171 -0.68 -14.01 -5.94
CA LEU A 171 0.43 -13.31 -5.33
C LEU A 171 0.16 -11.81 -5.41
N VAL A 172 0.15 -11.15 -4.27
CA VAL A 172 -0.01 -9.69 -4.17
C VAL A 172 1.14 -9.08 -3.40
N SER A 173 1.29 -7.76 -3.49
CA SER A 173 2.33 -7.01 -2.77
C SER A 173 2.28 -7.27 -1.26
N SER A 174 3.45 -7.37 -0.62
CA SER A 174 3.58 -7.52 0.84
C SER A 174 2.88 -6.40 1.61
N SER A 175 2.91 -5.17 1.08
CA SER A 175 2.24 -4.01 1.69
C SER A 175 0.72 -4.19 1.81
N PHE A 176 0.08 -4.91 0.89
CA PHE A 176 -1.33 -5.25 1.04
C PHE A 176 -1.59 -6.11 2.28
N GLY A 177 -0.71 -7.10 2.52
CA GLY A 177 -0.79 -7.94 3.72
C GLY A 177 -0.64 -7.16 5.02
N GLU A 178 0.25 -6.17 5.04
CA GLU A 178 0.48 -5.32 6.22
C GLU A 178 -0.79 -4.60 6.66
N TYR A 179 -1.59 -4.05 5.74
CA TYR A 179 -2.86 -3.39 6.08
C TYR A 179 -3.86 -4.33 6.74
N LEU A 180 -3.93 -5.59 6.32
CA LEU A 180 -4.84 -6.57 6.93
C LEU A 180 -4.35 -7.09 8.29
N LEU A 181 -3.05 -6.97 8.57
CA LEU A 181 -2.43 -7.38 9.83
C LEU A 181 -2.37 -6.25 10.87
N GLU A 182 -2.71 -5.02 10.47
CA GLU A 182 -2.73 -3.88 11.38
C GLU A 182 -3.73 -4.06 12.52
N LYS A 183 -3.43 -3.40 13.65
CA LYS A 183 -4.32 -3.34 14.81
C LYS A 183 -5.25 -2.13 14.72
N PRO A 184 -6.41 -2.16 15.40
CA PRO A 184 -7.35 -1.04 15.33
C PRO A 184 -6.75 0.30 15.77
N GLU A 185 -5.74 0.30 16.64
CA GLU A 185 -5.06 1.52 17.12
C GLU A 185 -4.32 2.27 16.00
N ALA A 186 -3.90 1.59 14.93
CA ALA A 186 -3.22 2.21 13.78
C ALA A 186 -4.11 3.23 13.05
N TYR A 187 -5.42 3.03 13.11
CA TYR A 187 -6.44 3.87 12.48
C TYR A 187 -6.91 5.02 13.36
N ILE A 188 -6.36 5.13 14.59
CA ILE A 188 -6.67 6.21 15.53
C ILE A 188 -5.58 7.27 15.43
N GLY A 189 -5.98 8.52 15.28
CA GLY A 189 -5.06 9.65 15.21
C GLY A 189 -4.40 9.91 16.57
N THR A 190 -3.11 10.15 16.55
CA THR A 190 -2.33 10.47 17.76
C THR A 190 -2.38 11.95 18.13
N THR A 191 -2.90 12.82 17.26
CA THR A 191 -3.01 14.26 17.47
C THR A 191 -4.28 14.58 18.25
N LEU A 192 -4.18 14.63 19.56
CA LEU A 192 -5.31 14.97 20.47
C LEU A 192 -5.61 16.47 20.50
N ILE A 193 -4.62 17.31 20.22
CA ILE A 193 -4.72 18.77 20.27
C ILE A 193 -3.98 19.34 19.07
N THR A 194 -4.69 20.04 18.22
CA THR A 194 -4.07 20.86 17.16
C THR A 194 -3.73 22.23 17.74
N ALA A 195 -2.48 22.66 17.58
CA ALA A 195 -2.11 24.02 17.94
C ALA A 195 -3.00 25.00 17.14
N PRO A 196 -3.58 26.03 17.77
CA PRO A 196 -4.35 27.02 17.03
C PRO A 196 -3.47 27.67 15.97
N ALA A 197 -4.01 27.82 14.76
CA ALA A 197 -3.33 28.50 13.68
C ALA A 197 -2.97 29.94 14.11
N VAL A 198 -1.70 30.29 14.01
CA VAL A 198 -1.27 31.66 14.15
C VAL A 198 -1.89 32.43 13.00
N LYS A 199 -2.72 33.42 13.29
CA LYS A 199 -3.21 34.35 12.27
C LYS A 199 -2.02 35.20 11.87
N GLU A 200 -1.52 35.00 10.66
CA GLU A 200 -0.62 35.95 10.02
C GLU A 200 -1.43 37.24 9.80
N ASP A 201 -1.15 38.26 10.58
CA ASP A 201 -1.67 39.60 10.32
C ASP A 201 -1.02 40.08 9.01
N GLU A 202 -1.84 40.28 7.97
CA GLU A 202 -1.42 40.74 6.62
C GLU A 202 -0.73 42.12 6.60
N ASN A 203 -0.34 42.67 7.74
CA ASN A 203 0.19 44.03 7.86
C ASN A 203 1.39 44.14 8.83
N SER A 204 2.32 43.19 8.81
CA SER A 204 3.59 43.34 9.53
C SER A 204 4.64 43.91 8.62
N ASP A 205 4.78 45.24 8.70
CA ASP A 205 6.00 45.96 8.34
C ASP A 205 7.19 45.36 9.09
N SER A 206 8.20 44.90 8.34
CA SER A 206 9.34 44.13 8.82
C SER A 206 10.28 45.01 9.67
N SER A 207 10.01 45.09 10.95
CA SER A 207 11.02 45.41 11.99
C SER A 207 10.43 45.44 13.41
N ASN A 208 10.05 44.28 13.92
CA ASN A 208 10.04 44.10 15.37
C ASN A 208 10.07 42.62 15.70
N SER A 209 10.99 42.17 16.54
CA SER A 209 11.03 40.84 17.11
C SER A 209 9.81 40.68 18.02
N GLY A 210 8.65 40.44 17.39
CA GLY A 210 7.41 40.18 18.05
C GLY A 210 7.46 38.81 18.72
N SER A 211 7.07 38.76 19.97
CA SER A 211 6.83 37.56 20.75
C SER A 211 5.98 36.60 19.90
N ASN A 212 6.54 35.44 19.56
CA ASN A 212 5.79 34.34 19.00
C ASN A 212 4.76 33.90 20.06
N ASP A 213 3.53 34.38 19.94
CA ASP A 213 2.37 33.91 20.74
C ASP A 213 1.96 32.50 20.27
N THR A 214 2.94 31.61 20.16
CA THR A 214 2.63 30.19 20.01
C THR A 214 2.04 29.70 21.32
N PRO A 215 0.83 29.15 21.31
CA PRO A 215 0.22 28.64 22.54
C PRO A 215 1.12 27.54 23.11
N VAL A 216 1.56 27.76 24.35
CA VAL A 216 2.42 26.81 25.06
C VAL A 216 1.56 25.92 25.90
N LEU A 217 1.70 24.62 25.71
CA LEU A 217 1.03 23.62 26.56
C LEU A 217 1.59 23.73 27.99
N ARG A 218 0.76 24.16 28.97
CA ARG A 218 1.18 24.34 30.38
C ARG A 218 0.96 23.10 31.22
N SER A 219 -0.11 22.34 30.95
CA SER A 219 -0.37 21.11 31.70
C SER A 219 -1.27 20.16 30.92
N ILE A 220 -1.08 18.86 31.13
CA ILE A 220 -1.98 17.78 30.69
C ILE A 220 -2.45 17.05 31.94
N LYS A 221 -3.77 16.90 32.09
CA LYS A 221 -4.38 16.08 33.13
C LYS A 221 -5.05 14.87 32.49
N LEU A 222 -4.55 13.68 32.77
CA LEU A 222 -5.13 12.42 32.35
C LEU A 222 -6.00 11.86 33.46
N THR A 223 -7.28 11.61 33.16
CA THR A 223 -8.25 10.99 34.07
C THR A 223 -8.90 9.82 33.40
N GLY A 224 -9.40 8.86 34.13
CA GLY A 224 -10.12 7.69 33.58
C GLY A 224 -10.22 6.55 34.60
N SER A 225 -11.15 5.63 34.33
CA SER A 225 -11.41 4.46 35.17
C SER A 225 -10.22 3.49 35.26
N VAL A 226 -9.42 3.37 34.19
CA VAL A 226 -8.19 2.54 34.12
C VAL A 226 -7.15 3.01 35.15
N ARG A 227 -7.23 4.27 35.64
CA ARG A 227 -6.32 4.84 36.63
C ARG A 227 -6.93 4.90 38.04
N ASN A 228 -7.93 4.09 38.30
CA ASN A 228 -8.64 4.12 39.62
C ASN A 228 -9.05 5.53 40.04
N ASN A 229 -9.47 6.37 39.10
CA ASN A 229 -9.81 7.79 39.29
C ASN A 229 -8.67 8.67 39.85
N SER A 230 -7.43 8.18 39.87
CA SER A 230 -6.28 8.99 40.26
C SER A 230 -5.78 9.76 39.03
N PRO A 231 -5.90 11.10 38.97
CA PRO A 231 -5.42 11.87 37.82
C PRO A 231 -3.90 11.88 37.76
N PHE A 232 -3.36 11.72 36.56
CA PHE A 232 -1.95 11.99 36.31
C PHE A 232 -1.84 13.36 35.66
N VAL A 233 -1.05 14.25 36.26
CA VAL A 233 -0.85 15.62 35.77
C VAL A 233 0.60 15.82 35.40
N ILE A 234 0.84 16.19 34.15
CA ILE A 234 2.12 16.69 33.68
C ILE A 234 1.99 18.21 33.56
N SER A 235 2.83 18.97 34.24
CA SER A 235 2.88 20.41 34.11
C SER A 235 4.29 20.89 33.79
N VAL A 236 4.39 22.00 33.08
CA VAL A 236 5.67 22.65 32.79
C VAL A 236 6.17 23.29 34.10
N ASN A 237 7.42 23.02 34.46
CA ASN A 237 8.06 23.67 35.59
C ASN A 237 8.54 25.06 35.14
N GLU A 238 7.81 26.10 35.51
CA GLU A 238 8.13 27.50 35.16
C GLU A 238 9.46 27.99 35.77
N ASN A 239 10.03 27.25 36.73
CA ASN A 239 11.27 27.66 37.41
C ASN A 239 12.54 27.26 36.61
N MET A 240 12.43 26.56 35.47
CA MET A 240 13.59 26.19 34.67
C MET A 240 14.00 27.25 33.61
N ASN A 241 13.18 28.25 33.35
CA ASN A 241 13.45 29.27 32.33
C ASN A 241 14.19 30.52 32.86
N ASN A 242 14.63 30.54 34.12
CA ASN A 242 15.35 31.66 34.74
C ASN A 242 16.80 31.28 35.13
N LYS A 243 17.53 30.59 34.24
CA LYS A 243 18.98 30.47 34.38
C LYS A 243 19.67 30.76 33.04
#